data_85fb36f74d912951e02ab1d98f6b5cb3
#
_entry.id   85fb36f74d912951e02ab1d98f6b5cb3
#
_cell.length_a   1.000
_cell.length_b   1.000
_cell.length_c   1.000
_cell.angle_alpha   90.00
_cell.angle_beta   90.00
_cell.angle_gamma   90.00
#
_symmetry.space_group_name_H-M   'P 1'
#
loop_
_entity.id
_entity.type
_entity.pdbx_description
1 polymer ?
#
loop_
_entity_poly.entity_id
_entity_poly.type
_entity_poly.pdbx_seq_one_letter_code
_entity_poly.pdbx_strand_id
1 'polypeptide(L)'
;MPHITARDGTRLYYEEAGQGTPVVFVHEYAADYRTWEPQMRRFSRSHRCITYSQRGYPPSDIPSDPDKYSQDRFSDDVTAVMDALKIDKAHIVGHSMGSLTALHVGIRHPQRCISMTAAGCGYGSSADKKVVEETRAASRETGKMFASTDIKTAAVRYADGPTRQAHKNKDPRGYAEFVKVLSEHSAQGHALTMINLQSKRPTLWDLEADLKKFSVPLLIIVGDEDDWCVDASIFLRRTVPTAGLMIVPRTGHTLTSEEPEKFNAALAELFADSEAGRWLAHKPH
;
A
#
# COMPACT_ATOMS: atom_id res chain seq x y z
N MET A 1 9.81 -20.87 7.52
CA MET A 1 9.18 -19.77 6.78
C MET A 1 10.29 -18.80 6.35
N PRO A 2 10.33 -18.38 5.09
CA PRO A 2 11.40 -17.51 4.60
C PRO A 2 11.28 -16.09 5.19
N HIS A 3 12.42 -15.56 5.66
CA HIS A 3 12.54 -14.20 6.15
C HIS A 3 13.77 -13.55 5.53
N ILE A 4 13.68 -12.26 5.28
CA ILE A 4 14.85 -11.42 5.03
C ILE A 4 15.10 -10.55 6.27
N THR A 5 16.30 -10.01 6.38
CA THR A 5 16.65 -9.09 7.47
C THR A 5 16.87 -7.69 6.88
N ALA A 6 16.07 -6.73 7.32
CA ALA A 6 16.23 -5.33 6.97
C ALA A 6 17.51 -4.75 7.61
N ARG A 7 17.97 -3.57 7.13
CA ARG A 7 19.24 -2.96 7.57
C ARG A 7 19.30 -2.66 9.07
N ASP A 8 18.15 -2.49 9.72
CA ASP A 8 18.04 -2.22 11.16
C ASP A 8 17.83 -3.48 12.02
N GLY A 9 17.99 -4.67 11.41
CA GLY A 9 17.86 -5.97 12.07
C GLY A 9 16.44 -6.52 12.12
N THR A 10 15.42 -5.80 11.64
CA THR A 10 14.03 -6.28 11.60
C THR A 10 13.90 -7.40 10.57
N ARG A 11 13.31 -8.54 10.98
CA ARG A 11 13.08 -9.66 10.07
C ARG A 11 11.70 -9.51 9.43
N LEU A 12 11.67 -9.61 8.09
CA LEU A 12 10.46 -9.50 7.30
C LEU A 12 10.15 -10.83 6.64
N TYR A 13 8.96 -11.34 6.88
CA TYR A 13 8.45 -12.54 6.22
C TYR A 13 8.02 -12.21 4.80
N TYR A 14 8.35 -13.08 3.86
CA TYR A 14 7.93 -12.95 2.47
C TYR A 14 7.48 -14.27 1.88
N GLU A 15 6.71 -14.19 0.79
CA GLU A 15 6.43 -15.30 -0.11
C GLU A 15 6.77 -14.92 -1.53
N GLU A 16 7.17 -15.91 -2.30
CA GLU A 16 7.58 -15.76 -3.69
C GLU A 16 6.95 -16.85 -4.56
N ALA A 17 6.45 -16.47 -5.73
CA ALA A 17 5.91 -17.41 -6.72
C ALA A 17 6.15 -16.91 -8.15
N GLY A 18 6.34 -17.87 -9.08
CA GLY A 18 6.54 -17.57 -10.49
C GLY A 18 7.98 -17.21 -10.87
N GLN A 19 8.15 -16.84 -12.14
CA GLN A 19 9.43 -16.45 -12.74
C GLN A 19 9.20 -15.35 -13.78
N GLY A 20 10.25 -14.61 -14.13
CA GLY A 20 10.19 -13.50 -15.07
C GLY A 20 10.44 -12.15 -14.40
N THR A 21 9.86 -11.07 -14.96
CA THR A 21 10.01 -9.71 -14.41
C THR A 21 9.47 -9.65 -12.99
N PRO A 22 10.23 -9.08 -12.02
CA PRO A 22 9.81 -9.03 -10.64
C PRO A 22 8.66 -8.07 -10.39
N VAL A 23 7.72 -8.48 -9.54
CA VAL A 23 6.63 -7.65 -8.99
C VAL A 23 6.66 -7.75 -7.47
N VAL A 24 6.76 -6.62 -6.78
CA VAL A 24 6.73 -6.53 -5.31
C VAL A 24 5.42 -5.89 -4.87
N PHE A 25 4.65 -6.63 -4.06
CA PHE A 25 3.36 -6.20 -3.53
C PHE A 25 3.51 -5.68 -2.10
N VAL A 26 2.99 -4.47 -1.83
CA VAL A 26 3.08 -3.75 -0.55
C VAL A 26 1.68 -3.53 0.00
N HIS A 27 1.33 -4.23 1.08
CA HIS A 27 -0.02 -4.28 1.62
C HIS A 27 -0.45 -3.00 2.35
N GLU A 28 -1.76 -2.85 2.56
CA GLU A 28 -2.37 -1.78 3.34
C GLU A 28 -2.21 -1.98 4.86
N TYR A 29 -2.70 -0.99 5.65
CA TYR A 29 -2.62 -1.01 7.12
C TYR A 29 -3.31 -2.20 7.77
N ALA A 30 -4.50 -2.58 7.33
CA ALA A 30 -5.29 -3.62 7.97
C ALA A 30 -5.12 -5.01 7.34
N ALA A 31 -4.07 -5.18 6.52
CA ALA A 31 -3.78 -6.41 5.81
C ALA A 31 -2.35 -6.89 6.06
N ASP A 32 -2.00 -8.02 5.48
CA ASP A 32 -0.67 -8.59 5.44
C ASP A 32 -0.38 -9.20 4.05
N TYR A 33 0.68 -9.99 3.94
CA TYR A 33 1.07 -10.64 2.69
C TYR A 33 -0.06 -11.42 2.00
N ARG A 34 -1.03 -11.95 2.75
CA ARG A 34 -2.16 -12.78 2.26
C ARG A 34 -3.16 -12.00 1.41
N THR A 35 -3.25 -10.68 1.59
CA THR A 35 -4.20 -9.85 0.83
C THR A 35 -3.97 -9.89 -0.66
N TRP A 36 -2.77 -10.26 -1.09
CA TRP A 36 -2.35 -10.28 -2.48
C TRP A 36 -2.60 -11.63 -3.19
N GLU A 37 -3.26 -12.58 -2.55
CA GLU A 37 -3.50 -13.92 -3.12
C GLU A 37 -4.15 -13.88 -4.52
N PRO A 38 -5.17 -13.03 -4.81
CA PRO A 38 -5.72 -12.93 -6.17
C PRO A 38 -4.70 -12.46 -7.22
N GLN A 39 -3.81 -11.53 -6.82
CA GLN A 39 -2.75 -11.01 -7.67
C GLN A 39 -1.62 -12.03 -7.83
N MET A 40 -1.22 -12.68 -6.76
CA MET A 40 -0.22 -13.75 -6.76
C MET A 40 -0.62 -14.87 -7.72
N ARG A 41 -1.85 -15.38 -7.63
CA ARG A 41 -2.39 -16.43 -8.54
C ARG A 41 -2.41 -15.99 -10.00
N ARG A 42 -2.71 -14.72 -10.27
CA ARG A 42 -2.80 -14.19 -11.63
C ARG A 42 -1.41 -13.98 -12.23
N PHE A 43 -0.53 -13.29 -11.52
CA PHE A 43 0.73 -12.81 -12.08
C PHE A 43 1.89 -13.79 -11.96
N SER A 44 1.88 -14.75 -11.02
CA SER A 44 2.93 -15.78 -10.93
C SER A 44 3.02 -16.70 -12.16
N ARG A 45 2.05 -16.65 -13.05
CA ARG A 45 2.09 -17.36 -14.34
C ARG A 45 3.05 -16.74 -15.36
N SER A 46 3.44 -15.46 -15.16
CA SER A 46 4.27 -14.72 -16.13
C SER A 46 5.30 -13.81 -15.49
N HIS A 47 5.25 -13.61 -14.17
CA HIS A 47 6.11 -12.73 -13.41
C HIS A 47 6.65 -13.43 -12.17
N ARG A 48 7.78 -12.95 -11.66
CA ARG A 48 8.30 -13.30 -10.36
C ARG A 48 7.62 -12.42 -9.31
N CYS A 49 6.60 -12.94 -8.64
CA CYS A 49 5.75 -12.23 -7.70
C CYS A 49 6.27 -12.39 -6.27
N ILE A 50 6.46 -11.29 -5.57
CA ILE A 50 6.88 -11.23 -4.18
C ILE A 50 5.83 -10.47 -3.37
N THR A 51 5.35 -11.09 -2.30
CA THR A 51 4.55 -10.43 -1.26
C THR A 51 5.25 -10.57 0.08
N TYR A 52 5.08 -9.61 0.98
CA TYR A 52 5.71 -9.65 2.30
C TYR A 52 4.83 -8.98 3.34
N SER A 53 4.97 -9.38 4.60
CA SER A 53 4.40 -8.65 5.72
C SER A 53 5.34 -7.53 6.11
N GLN A 54 4.83 -6.30 6.17
CA GLN A 54 5.61 -5.16 6.64
C GLN A 54 5.95 -5.32 8.13
N ARG A 55 6.92 -4.57 8.63
CA ARG A 55 7.24 -4.55 10.08
C ARG A 55 6.01 -4.21 10.92
N GLY A 56 5.84 -4.88 12.04
CA GLY A 56 4.64 -4.75 12.87
C GLY A 56 3.51 -5.70 12.50
N TYR A 57 3.64 -6.45 11.41
CA TYR A 57 2.61 -7.37 10.90
C TYR A 57 3.15 -8.82 10.89
N PRO A 58 2.58 -9.73 11.71
CA PRO A 58 2.99 -11.14 11.69
C PRO A 58 2.88 -11.75 10.28
N PRO A 59 3.78 -12.70 9.91
CA PRO A 59 4.86 -13.29 10.69
C PRO A 59 6.18 -12.48 10.73
N SER A 60 6.18 -11.24 10.24
CA SER A 60 7.32 -10.32 10.40
C SER A 60 7.48 -9.89 11.86
N ASP A 61 8.69 -9.44 12.21
CA ASP A 61 8.97 -8.92 13.54
C ASP A 61 8.08 -7.71 13.88
N ILE A 62 7.77 -7.59 15.16
CA ILE A 62 7.01 -6.48 15.74
C ILE A 62 7.95 -5.71 16.66
N PRO A 63 8.78 -4.80 16.11
CA PRO A 63 9.67 -3.99 16.93
C PRO A 63 8.88 -3.20 17.97
N SER A 64 9.34 -3.20 19.22
CA SER A 64 8.73 -2.40 20.29
C SER A 64 9.19 -0.94 20.29
N ASP A 65 10.29 -0.64 19.61
CA ASP A 65 10.84 0.69 19.46
C ASP A 65 9.99 1.54 18.48
N PRO A 66 9.35 2.65 18.94
CA PRO A 66 8.56 3.53 18.09
C PRO A 66 9.33 4.13 16.91
N ASP A 67 10.63 4.36 17.02
CA ASP A 67 11.47 4.96 15.98
C ASP A 67 11.70 4.02 14.79
N LYS A 68 11.33 2.76 14.94
CA LYS A 68 11.30 1.80 13.84
C LYS A 68 10.04 1.91 12.96
N TYR A 69 9.09 2.78 13.30
CA TYR A 69 7.84 2.98 12.55
C TYR A 69 7.81 4.37 11.92
N SER A 70 8.48 4.53 10.78
CA SER A 70 8.45 5.76 10.00
C SER A 70 8.29 5.46 8.51
N GLN A 71 7.88 6.47 7.73
CA GLN A 71 7.72 6.32 6.27
C GLN A 71 9.03 5.88 5.60
N ASP A 72 10.16 6.40 6.05
CA ASP A 72 11.48 6.01 5.53
C ASP A 72 11.79 4.53 5.82
N ARG A 73 11.51 4.06 7.05
CA ARG A 73 11.76 2.66 7.41
C ARG A 73 10.92 1.70 6.58
N PHE A 74 9.63 2.02 6.37
CA PHE A 74 8.75 1.19 5.54
C PHE A 74 9.19 1.17 4.08
N SER A 75 9.69 2.30 3.57
CA SER A 75 10.26 2.37 2.21
C SER A 75 11.59 1.62 2.10
N ASP A 76 12.45 1.71 3.11
CA ASP A 76 13.71 0.96 3.18
C ASP A 76 13.46 -0.55 3.25
N ASP A 77 12.36 -1.01 3.85
CA ASP A 77 11.97 -2.42 3.88
C ASP A 77 11.71 -2.97 2.48
N VAL A 78 11.04 -2.20 1.60
CA VAL A 78 10.82 -2.62 0.20
C VAL A 78 12.15 -2.87 -0.49
N THR A 79 13.10 -1.93 -0.36
CA THR A 79 14.42 -2.09 -0.98
C THR A 79 15.23 -3.22 -0.32
N ALA A 80 15.09 -3.44 0.98
CA ALA A 80 15.73 -4.55 1.68
C ALA A 80 15.23 -5.92 1.20
N VAL A 81 13.91 -6.05 0.96
CA VAL A 81 13.32 -7.25 0.34
C VAL A 81 13.91 -7.46 -1.06
N MET A 82 13.96 -6.41 -1.87
CA MET A 82 14.54 -6.50 -3.21
C MET A 82 16.02 -6.89 -3.18
N ASP A 83 16.82 -6.28 -2.30
CA ASP A 83 18.26 -6.55 -2.18
C ASP A 83 18.52 -8.00 -1.75
N ALA A 84 17.81 -8.50 -0.73
CA ALA A 84 17.95 -9.86 -0.24
C ALA A 84 17.59 -10.92 -1.29
N LEU A 85 16.61 -10.60 -2.15
CA LEU A 85 16.15 -11.47 -3.24
C LEU A 85 16.88 -11.23 -4.57
N LYS A 86 17.93 -10.38 -4.56
CA LYS A 86 18.76 -10.02 -5.73
C LYS A 86 17.93 -9.47 -6.89
N ILE A 87 16.96 -8.63 -6.55
CA ILE A 87 16.10 -7.92 -7.51
C ILE A 87 16.67 -6.53 -7.74
N ASP A 88 17.17 -6.26 -8.94
CA ASP A 88 17.70 -4.95 -9.32
C ASP A 88 16.54 -3.95 -9.51
N LYS A 89 15.54 -4.32 -10.32
CA LYS A 89 14.35 -3.52 -10.62
C LYS A 89 13.09 -4.36 -10.55
N ALA A 90 11.97 -3.74 -10.12
CA ALA A 90 10.66 -4.39 -10.05
C ALA A 90 9.53 -3.45 -10.41
N HIS A 91 8.38 -4.02 -10.80
CA HIS A 91 7.10 -3.35 -10.63
C HIS A 91 6.77 -3.32 -9.15
N ILE A 92 6.39 -2.16 -8.60
CA ILE A 92 6.03 -2.03 -7.18
C ILE A 92 4.55 -1.67 -7.10
N VAL A 93 3.77 -2.56 -6.50
CA VAL A 93 2.33 -2.42 -6.38
C VAL A 93 1.97 -2.17 -4.92
N GLY A 94 1.53 -0.96 -4.61
CA GLY A 94 1.14 -0.58 -3.26
C GLY A 94 -0.37 -0.36 -3.12
N HIS A 95 -0.92 -0.73 -1.97
CA HIS A 95 -2.30 -0.44 -1.60
C HIS A 95 -2.34 0.40 -0.32
N SER A 96 -3.09 1.49 -0.32
CA SER A 96 -3.32 2.37 0.85
C SER A 96 -2.01 2.83 1.51
N MET A 97 -1.72 2.39 2.73
CA MET A 97 -0.44 2.61 3.40
C MET A 97 0.74 2.16 2.52
N GLY A 98 0.62 0.99 1.89
CA GLY A 98 1.62 0.47 0.97
C GLY A 98 1.77 1.30 -0.30
N SER A 99 0.73 2.01 -0.75
CA SER A 99 0.83 2.89 -1.93
C SER A 99 1.70 4.11 -1.66
N LEU A 100 1.59 4.74 -0.49
CA LEU A 100 2.47 5.83 -0.11
C LEU A 100 3.90 5.33 0.11
N THR A 101 4.07 4.14 0.70
CA THR A 101 5.37 3.47 0.82
C THR A 101 6.00 3.25 -0.57
N ALA A 102 5.23 2.75 -1.53
CA ALA A 102 5.68 2.59 -2.91
C ALA A 102 6.09 3.93 -3.52
N LEU A 103 5.26 4.98 -3.43
CA LEU A 103 5.60 6.31 -3.95
C LEU A 103 6.92 6.85 -3.36
N HIS A 104 7.16 6.67 -2.06
CA HIS A 104 8.43 7.03 -1.43
C HIS A 104 9.61 6.24 -2.00
N VAL A 105 9.45 4.96 -2.33
CA VAL A 105 10.49 4.20 -3.04
C VAL A 105 10.76 4.82 -4.42
N GLY A 106 9.72 5.17 -5.18
CA GLY A 106 9.87 5.79 -6.48
C GLY A 106 10.52 7.18 -6.43
N ILE A 107 10.25 7.97 -5.39
CA ILE A 107 10.91 9.26 -5.17
C ILE A 107 12.39 9.08 -4.81
N ARG A 108 12.71 8.17 -3.89
CA ARG A 108 14.06 8.00 -3.34
C ARG A 108 14.95 7.11 -4.22
N HIS A 109 14.36 6.15 -4.91
CA HIS A 109 15.06 5.10 -5.66
C HIS A 109 14.40 4.83 -7.04
N PRO A 110 14.19 5.85 -7.90
CA PRO A 110 13.48 5.67 -9.19
C PRO A 110 14.15 4.62 -10.08
N GLN A 111 15.47 4.46 -9.96
CA GLN A 111 16.24 3.47 -10.72
C GLN A 111 15.92 2.02 -10.34
N ARG A 112 15.27 1.79 -9.20
CA ARG A 112 14.84 0.45 -8.72
C ARG A 112 13.44 0.06 -9.21
N CYS A 113 12.75 0.97 -9.90
CA CYS A 113 11.36 0.81 -10.31
C CYS A 113 11.24 0.64 -11.82
N ILE A 114 10.50 -0.38 -12.28
CA ILE A 114 10.05 -0.53 -13.66
C ILE A 114 8.77 0.26 -13.85
N SER A 115 7.80 0.06 -12.96
CA SER A 115 6.59 0.86 -12.83
C SER A 115 6.08 0.84 -11.40
N MET A 116 5.11 1.68 -11.10
CA MET A 116 4.47 1.75 -9.79
C MET A 116 2.96 1.79 -9.90
N THR A 117 2.31 1.20 -8.90
CA THR A 117 0.86 1.34 -8.71
C THR A 117 0.58 1.93 -7.34
N ALA A 118 -0.23 2.99 -7.31
CA ALA A 118 -0.73 3.62 -6.11
C ALA A 118 -2.24 3.39 -6.01
N ALA A 119 -2.63 2.32 -5.33
CA ALA A 119 -4.03 1.92 -5.16
C ALA A 119 -4.59 2.47 -3.84
N GLY A 120 -5.76 3.13 -3.86
CA GLY A 120 -6.38 3.72 -2.67
C GLY A 120 -5.42 4.64 -1.93
N CYS A 121 -4.66 5.46 -2.65
CA CYS A 121 -3.60 6.31 -2.10
C CYS A 121 -4.17 7.65 -1.64
N GLY A 122 -3.74 8.10 -0.46
CA GLY A 122 -3.98 9.49 -0.06
C GLY A 122 -4.83 9.67 1.20
N TYR A 123 -5.22 8.60 1.88
CA TYR A 123 -5.91 8.74 3.17
C TYR A 123 -5.16 9.70 4.11
N GLY A 124 -5.84 10.75 4.56
CA GLY A 124 -5.26 11.79 5.40
C GLY A 124 -4.44 12.85 4.66
N SER A 125 -4.37 12.79 3.32
CA SER A 125 -3.76 13.83 2.51
C SER A 125 -4.80 14.82 2.00
N SER A 126 -4.61 16.11 2.28
CA SER A 126 -5.47 17.19 1.84
C SER A 126 -4.67 18.49 1.71
N ALA A 127 -5.14 19.41 0.88
CA ALA A 127 -4.66 20.80 0.87
C ALA A 127 -5.11 21.56 2.13
N ASP A 128 -6.21 21.15 2.74
CA ASP A 128 -6.72 21.71 3.99
C ASP A 128 -5.99 21.09 5.18
N LYS A 129 -5.17 21.92 5.85
CA LYS A 129 -4.42 21.53 7.04
C LYS A 129 -5.31 21.06 8.20
N LYS A 130 -6.54 21.56 8.28
CA LYS A 130 -7.48 21.14 9.32
C LYS A 130 -7.87 19.67 9.10
N VAL A 131 -8.19 19.29 7.88
CA VAL A 131 -8.50 17.88 7.51
C VAL A 131 -7.32 16.98 7.82
N VAL A 132 -6.09 17.43 7.51
CA VAL A 132 -4.86 16.68 7.81
C VAL A 132 -4.72 16.43 9.32
N GLU A 133 -4.87 17.48 10.16
CA GLU A 133 -4.73 17.34 11.61
C GLU A 133 -5.85 16.50 12.25
N GLU A 134 -7.08 16.63 11.77
CA GLU A 134 -8.21 15.80 12.19
C GLU A 134 -7.94 14.31 11.88
N THR A 135 -7.42 14.01 10.69
CA THR A 135 -7.08 12.64 10.30
C THR A 135 -5.90 12.10 11.10
N ARG A 136 -4.88 12.93 11.38
CA ARG A 136 -3.77 12.57 12.25
C ARG A 136 -4.23 12.27 13.68
N ALA A 137 -5.16 13.07 14.19
CA ALA A 137 -5.76 12.84 15.51
C ALA A 137 -6.57 11.52 15.52
N ALA A 138 -7.40 11.27 14.51
CA ALA A 138 -8.15 10.01 14.35
C ALA A 138 -7.21 8.79 14.28
N SER A 139 -6.08 8.91 13.58
CA SER A 139 -5.05 7.86 13.52
C SER A 139 -4.46 7.59 14.90
N ARG A 140 -4.15 8.61 15.68
CA ARG A 140 -3.67 8.45 17.07
C ARG A 140 -4.70 7.76 17.97
N GLU A 141 -5.98 8.13 17.86
CA GLU A 141 -7.06 7.49 18.63
C GLU A 141 -7.25 6.01 18.21
N THR A 142 -7.19 5.72 16.91
CA THR A 142 -7.18 4.34 16.43
C THR A 142 -6.01 3.55 17.00
N GLY A 143 -4.82 4.13 17.02
CA GLY A 143 -3.65 3.49 17.64
C GLY A 143 -3.82 3.24 19.13
N LYS A 144 -4.39 4.18 19.88
CA LYS A 144 -4.72 3.99 21.32
C LYS A 144 -5.75 2.88 21.53
N MET A 145 -6.76 2.80 20.66
CA MET A 145 -7.75 1.72 20.68
C MET A 145 -7.09 0.35 20.55
N PHE A 146 -6.18 0.18 19.57
CA PHE A 146 -5.41 -1.06 19.43
C PHE A 146 -4.51 -1.32 20.65
N ALA A 147 -3.87 -0.30 21.22
CA ALA A 147 -2.99 -0.46 22.38
C ALA A 147 -3.72 -0.87 23.66
N SER A 148 -5.01 -0.54 23.80
CA SER A 148 -5.81 -0.74 25.01
C SER A 148 -6.84 -1.87 24.92
N THR A 149 -6.91 -2.58 23.79
CA THR A 149 -7.94 -3.58 23.50
C THR A 149 -7.26 -4.84 22.94
N ASP A 150 -7.81 -6.02 23.23
CA ASP A 150 -7.35 -7.24 22.58
C ASP A 150 -7.56 -7.17 21.05
N ILE A 151 -6.70 -7.86 20.32
CA ILE A 151 -6.67 -7.76 18.84
C ILE A 151 -8.00 -8.16 18.19
N LYS A 152 -8.71 -9.15 18.72
CA LYS A 152 -9.97 -9.63 18.12
C LYS A 152 -11.06 -8.57 18.23
N THR A 153 -11.20 -7.97 19.41
CA THR A 153 -12.14 -6.86 19.63
C THR A 153 -11.76 -5.62 18.81
N ALA A 154 -10.47 -5.28 18.77
CA ALA A 154 -9.97 -4.14 17.99
C ALA A 154 -10.19 -4.36 16.49
N ALA A 155 -9.96 -5.57 15.98
CA ALA A 155 -10.17 -5.93 14.58
C ALA A 155 -11.63 -5.73 14.14
N VAL A 156 -12.58 -6.21 14.93
CA VAL A 156 -14.02 -6.03 14.65
C VAL A 156 -14.40 -4.54 14.62
N ARG A 157 -13.93 -3.77 15.62
CA ARG A 157 -14.21 -2.31 15.68
C ARG A 157 -13.63 -1.57 14.47
N TYR A 158 -12.40 -1.89 14.09
CA TYR A 158 -11.75 -1.27 12.94
C TYR A 158 -12.43 -1.65 11.62
N ALA A 159 -12.75 -2.93 11.46
CA ALA A 159 -13.42 -3.45 10.26
C ALA A 159 -14.82 -2.88 10.07
N ASP A 160 -15.52 -2.51 11.13
CA ASP A 160 -16.85 -1.88 11.04
C ASP A 160 -16.80 -0.38 10.68
N GLY A 161 -15.60 0.16 10.46
CA GLY A 161 -15.38 1.54 10.05
C GLY A 161 -15.83 1.85 8.63
N PRO A 162 -15.98 3.16 8.29
CA PRO A 162 -16.58 3.60 7.03
C PRO A 162 -15.83 3.11 5.78
N THR A 163 -14.50 3.00 5.84
CA THR A 163 -13.67 2.58 4.70
C THR A 163 -13.86 1.10 4.31
N ARG A 164 -14.64 0.33 5.08
CA ARG A 164 -14.86 -1.11 4.84
C ARG A 164 -16.31 -1.46 4.48
N GLN A 165 -17.21 -0.47 4.50
CA GLN A 165 -18.65 -0.73 4.29
C GLN A 165 -18.94 -1.19 2.85
N ALA A 166 -18.27 -0.62 1.84
CA ALA A 166 -18.40 -1.07 0.46
C ALA A 166 -18.02 -2.55 0.31
N HIS A 167 -16.88 -2.96 0.88
CA HIS A 167 -16.46 -4.38 0.90
C HIS A 167 -17.47 -5.28 1.62
N LYS A 168 -17.91 -4.89 2.82
CA LYS A 168 -18.90 -5.64 3.61
C LYS A 168 -20.20 -5.87 2.86
N ASN A 169 -20.66 -4.86 2.11
CA ASN A 169 -21.90 -4.94 1.35
C ASN A 169 -21.75 -5.72 0.04
N LYS A 170 -20.61 -5.61 -0.62
CA LYS A 170 -20.35 -6.23 -1.93
C LYS A 170 -19.94 -7.69 -1.81
N ASP A 171 -19.06 -8.02 -0.87
CA ASP A 171 -18.56 -9.35 -0.60
C ASP A 171 -18.55 -9.67 0.91
N PRO A 172 -19.70 -10.01 1.49
CA PRO A 172 -19.77 -10.33 2.93
C PRO A 172 -18.86 -11.50 3.35
N ARG A 173 -18.59 -12.45 2.44
CA ARG A 173 -17.71 -13.58 2.70
C ARG A 173 -16.24 -13.14 2.75
N GLY A 174 -15.77 -12.41 1.75
CA GLY A 174 -14.42 -11.85 1.74
C GLY A 174 -14.20 -10.88 2.89
N TYR A 175 -15.21 -10.09 3.24
CA TYR A 175 -15.16 -9.25 4.43
C TYR A 175 -14.98 -10.07 5.73
N ALA A 176 -15.68 -11.19 5.90
CA ALA A 176 -15.49 -12.06 7.06
C ALA A 176 -14.08 -12.67 7.11
N GLU A 177 -13.53 -13.05 5.94
CA GLU A 177 -12.13 -13.50 5.82
C GLU A 177 -11.14 -12.40 6.19
N PHE A 178 -11.38 -11.17 5.73
CA PHE A 178 -10.58 -9.98 6.11
C PHE A 178 -10.59 -9.76 7.64
N VAL A 179 -11.75 -9.78 8.29
CA VAL A 179 -11.86 -9.62 9.76
C VAL A 179 -11.11 -10.73 10.49
N LYS A 180 -11.21 -11.98 10.00
CA LYS A 180 -10.47 -13.12 10.56
C LYS A 180 -8.96 -12.88 10.47
N VAL A 181 -8.44 -12.52 9.31
CA VAL A 181 -7.01 -12.23 9.10
C VAL A 181 -6.55 -11.10 10.02
N LEU A 182 -7.28 -9.99 10.07
CA LEU A 182 -6.96 -8.86 10.94
C LEU A 182 -6.92 -9.26 12.43
N SER A 183 -7.78 -10.19 12.84
CA SER A 183 -7.82 -10.71 14.22
C SER A 183 -6.61 -11.58 14.60
N GLU A 184 -5.81 -12.00 13.62
CA GLU A 184 -4.56 -12.75 13.82
C GLU A 184 -3.32 -11.83 13.89
N HIS A 185 -3.50 -10.54 13.67
CA HIS A 185 -2.40 -9.57 13.71
C HIS A 185 -1.97 -9.22 15.14
N SER A 186 -1.01 -8.29 15.25
CA SER A 186 -0.54 -7.75 16.52
C SER A 186 -1.21 -6.43 16.86
N ALA A 187 -1.88 -6.36 18.01
CA ALA A 187 -2.41 -5.11 18.52
C ALA A 187 -1.31 -4.04 18.71
N GLN A 188 -0.14 -4.46 19.22
CA GLN A 188 1.03 -3.58 19.38
C GLN A 188 1.54 -3.07 18.03
N GLY A 189 1.66 -3.94 17.02
CA GLY A 189 2.10 -3.55 15.68
C GLY A 189 1.17 -2.53 15.05
N HIS A 190 -0.16 -2.76 15.14
CA HIS A 190 -1.17 -1.82 14.69
C HIS A 190 -1.11 -0.48 15.42
N ALA A 191 -0.98 -0.50 16.75
CA ALA A 191 -0.88 0.71 17.55
C ALA A 191 0.34 1.56 17.17
N LEU A 192 1.52 0.94 17.09
CA LEU A 192 2.76 1.61 16.71
C LEU A 192 2.72 2.17 15.29
N THR A 193 2.15 1.42 14.33
CA THR A 193 1.97 1.87 12.95
C THR A 193 1.04 3.09 12.88
N MET A 194 -0.10 3.08 13.57
CA MET A 194 -1.01 4.24 13.58
C MET A 194 -0.39 5.47 14.23
N ILE A 195 0.25 5.31 15.39
CA ILE A 195 0.79 6.42 16.17
C ILE A 195 2.05 7.01 15.55
N ASN A 196 2.94 6.18 14.98
CA ASN A 196 4.26 6.63 14.56
C ASN A 196 4.42 6.77 13.04
N LEU A 197 3.69 5.99 12.24
CA LEU A 197 3.69 6.12 10.79
C LEU A 197 2.49 6.95 10.30
N GLN A 198 1.27 6.43 10.49
CA GLN A 198 0.07 7.03 9.87
C GLN A 198 -0.19 8.47 10.33
N SER A 199 -0.01 8.76 11.62
CA SER A 199 -0.24 10.11 12.17
C SER A 199 0.90 11.09 11.93
N LYS A 200 2.05 10.63 11.44
CA LYS A 200 3.27 11.48 11.28
C LYS A 200 3.78 11.56 9.85
N ARG A 201 3.34 10.64 8.97
CA ARG A 201 3.81 10.61 7.58
C ARG A 201 3.49 11.90 6.83
N PRO A 202 4.29 12.29 5.83
CA PRO A 202 3.99 13.42 4.98
C PRO A 202 2.69 13.18 4.20
N THR A 203 1.96 14.25 3.91
CA THR A 203 0.85 14.23 2.97
C THR A 203 1.36 14.22 1.53
N LEU A 204 0.51 13.91 0.56
CA LEU A 204 0.87 14.02 -0.86
C LEU A 204 1.17 15.48 -1.26
N TRP A 205 0.54 16.46 -0.62
CA TRP A 205 0.80 17.89 -0.85
C TRP A 205 2.18 18.29 -0.31
N ASP A 206 2.63 17.71 0.80
CA ASP A 206 4.00 17.93 1.30
C ASP A 206 5.07 17.39 0.33
N LEU A 207 4.71 16.42 -0.51
CA LEU A 207 5.58 15.79 -1.50
C LEU A 207 5.45 16.40 -2.91
N GLU A 208 4.65 17.46 -3.10
CA GLU A 208 4.33 18.00 -4.42
C GLU A 208 5.58 18.30 -5.28
N ALA A 209 6.62 18.86 -4.68
CA ALA A 209 7.85 19.21 -5.40
C ALA A 209 8.59 17.98 -5.95
N ASP A 210 8.57 16.86 -5.23
CA ASP A 210 9.19 15.60 -5.67
C ASP A 210 8.28 14.87 -6.65
N LEU A 211 6.96 14.90 -6.44
CA LEU A 211 5.96 14.32 -7.34
C LEU A 211 5.99 14.98 -8.72
N LYS A 212 6.23 16.29 -8.83
CA LYS A 212 6.42 16.99 -10.11
C LYS A 212 7.63 16.50 -10.91
N LYS A 213 8.62 15.92 -10.23
CA LYS A 213 9.85 15.37 -10.84
C LYS A 213 9.77 13.85 -11.01
N PHE A 214 8.68 13.22 -10.61
CA PHE A 214 8.53 11.78 -10.62
C PHE A 214 8.54 11.26 -12.06
N SER A 215 9.44 10.30 -12.37
CA SER A 215 9.72 9.82 -13.71
C SER A 215 9.35 8.35 -13.94
N VAL A 216 9.00 7.63 -12.89
CA VAL A 216 8.61 6.21 -13.00
C VAL A 216 7.20 6.11 -13.59
N PRO A 217 6.89 5.20 -14.52
CA PRO A 217 5.53 4.89 -14.93
C PRO A 217 4.62 4.65 -13.73
N LEU A 218 3.55 5.44 -13.59
CA LEU A 218 2.66 5.39 -12.42
C LEU A 218 1.21 5.14 -12.84
N LEU A 219 0.58 4.11 -12.29
CA LEU A 219 -0.85 3.89 -12.35
C LEU A 219 -1.47 4.18 -10.99
N ILE A 220 -2.43 5.10 -10.96
CA ILE A 220 -3.26 5.41 -9.79
C ILE A 220 -4.59 4.69 -9.98
N ILE A 221 -5.02 3.92 -8.97
CA ILE A 221 -6.32 3.23 -8.98
C ILE A 221 -7.06 3.58 -7.70
N VAL A 222 -8.30 4.04 -7.82
CA VAL A 222 -9.14 4.40 -6.67
C VAL A 222 -10.58 3.98 -6.92
N GLY A 223 -11.27 3.51 -5.88
CA GLY A 223 -12.72 3.31 -5.92
C GLY A 223 -13.45 4.65 -5.83
N ASP A 224 -14.58 4.81 -6.52
CA ASP A 224 -15.38 6.04 -6.48
C ASP A 224 -16.13 6.24 -5.14
N GLU A 225 -16.24 5.18 -4.32
CA GLU A 225 -16.78 5.20 -2.96
C GLU A 225 -15.67 5.34 -1.88
N ASP A 226 -14.40 5.49 -2.28
CA ASP A 226 -13.28 5.79 -1.38
C ASP A 226 -13.06 7.31 -1.27
N ASP A 227 -14.05 8.00 -0.72
CA ASP A 227 -14.09 9.46 -0.60
C ASP A 227 -12.80 10.07 -0.03
N TRP A 228 -12.10 9.34 0.84
CA TRP A 228 -10.86 9.78 1.46
C TRP A 228 -9.66 9.83 0.48
N CYS A 229 -9.75 9.11 -0.64
CA CYS A 229 -8.65 8.94 -1.57
C CYS A 229 -8.93 9.51 -2.98
N VAL A 230 -10.18 9.83 -3.33
CA VAL A 230 -10.54 10.32 -4.68
C VAL A 230 -9.82 11.63 -5.00
N ASP A 231 -9.97 12.66 -4.17
CA ASP A 231 -9.35 13.98 -4.41
C ASP A 231 -7.82 13.89 -4.42
N ALA A 232 -7.25 13.08 -3.54
CA ALA A 232 -5.82 12.81 -3.49
C ALA A 232 -5.33 12.10 -4.77
N SER A 233 -6.11 11.19 -5.32
CA SER A 233 -5.82 10.51 -6.59
C SER A 233 -5.87 11.47 -7.79
N ILE A 234 -6.83 12.39 -7.80
CA ILE A 234 -6.91 13.46 -8.80
C ILE A 234 -5.69 14.40 -8.69
N PHE A 235 -5.31 14.77 -7.46
CA PHE A 235 -4.11 15.58 -7.22
C PHE A 235 -2.86 14.89 -7.76
N LEU A 236 -2.65 13.60 -7.43
CA LEU A 236 -1.52 12.82 -7.95
C LEU A 236 -1.49 12.79 -9.47
N ARG A 237 -2.67 12.52 -10.12
CA ARG A 237 -2.75 12.48 -11.59
C ARG A 237 -2.39 13.82 -12.23
N ARG A 238 -2.74 14.93 -11.59
CA ARG A 238 -2.43 16.28 -12.09
C ARG A 238 -0.97 16.68 -11.86
N THR A 239 -0.37 16.15 -10.81
CA THR A 239 0.98 16.53 -10.35
C THR A 239 2.08 15.68 -10.97
N VAL A 240 1.86 14.37 -11.12
CA VAL A 240 2.87 13.42 -11.60
C VAL A 240 2.82 13.30 -13.11
N PRO A 241 3.92 13.63 -13.84
CA PRO A 241 3.93 13.62 -15.30
C PRO A 241 3.64 12.26 -15.95
N THR A 242 4.00 11.18 -15.28
CA THR A 242 3.85 9.79 -15.79
C THR A 242 2.56 9.12 -15.30
N ALA A 243 1.69 9.81 -14.56
CA ALA A 243 0.54 9.19 -13.94
C ALA A 243 -0.62 8.92 -14.91
N GLY A 244 -1.12 7.69 -14.93
CA GLY A 244 -2.46 7.33 -15.38
C GLY A 244 -3.41 7.21 -14.19
N LEU A 245 -4.70 7.49 -14.36
CA LEU A 245 -5.73 7.37 -13.31
C LEU A 245 -6.88 6.48 -13.79
N MET A 246 -7.20 5.48 -12.98
CA MET A 246 -8.40 4.65 -13.10
C MET A 246 -9.28 4.87 -11.86
N ILE A 247 -10.51 5.28 -12.07
CA ILE A 247 -11.55 5.32 -11.02
C ILE A 247 -12.49 4.14 -11.25
N VAL A 248 -12.62 3.27 -10.25
CA VAL A 248 -13.42 2.04 -10.34
C VAL A 248 -14.80 2.31 -9.75
N PRO A 249 -15.88 2.24 -10.55
CA PRO A 249 -17.22 2.56 -10.08
C PRO A 249 -17.72 1.54 -9.04
N ARG A 250 -18.51 2.06 -8.06
CA ARG A 250 -19.14 1.28 -6.98
C ARG A 250 -18.13 0.46 -6.18
N THR A 251 -16.99 1.06 -5.86
CA THR A 251 -15.86 0.38 -5.22
C THR A 251 -15.32 1.25 -4.10
N GLY A 252 -15.08 0.65 -2.96
CA GLY A 252 -14.53 1.31 -1.78
C GLY A 252 -13.01 1.23 -1.71
N HIS A 253 -12.51 1.29 -0.48
CA HIS A 253 -11.09 1.35 -0.20
C HIS A 253 -10.34 0.03 -0.48
N THR A 254 -11.00 -1.12 -0.33
CA THR A 254 -10.39 -2.44 -0.50
C THR A 254 -10.48 -2.96 -1.94
N LEU A 255 -10.28 -2.08 -2.90
CA LEU A 255 -10.45 -2.32 -4.34
C LEU A 255 -9.68 -3.55 -4.87
N THR A 256 -8.57 -3.92 -4.26
CA THR A 256 -7.77 -5.11 -4.60
C THR A 256 -8.52 -6.43 -4.37
N SER A 257 -9.44 -6.41 -3.40
CA SER A 257 -10.29 -7.56 -3.03
C SER A 257 -11.73 -7.39 -3.53
N GLU A 258 -12.25 -6.16 -3.57
CA GLU A 258 -13.60 -5.88 -4.06
C GLU A 258 -13.75 -6.07 -5.57
N GLU A 259 -12.73 -5.73 -6.35
CA GLU A 259 -12.71 -5.80 -7.81
C GLU A 259 -11.38 -6.38 -8.33
N PRO A 260 -11.00 -7.60 -7.92
CA PRO A 260 -9.69 -8.15 -8.25
C PRO A 260 -9.46 -8.31 -9.76
N GLU A 261 -10.50 -8.60 -10.55
CA GLU A 261 -10.38 -8.75 -12.00
C GLU A 261 -10.06 -7.42 -12.68
N LYS A 262 -10.77 -6.34 -12.33
CA LYS A 262 -10.49 -4.99 -12.86
C LYS A 262 -9.11 -4.51 -12.46
N PHE A 263 -8.76 -4.73 -11.18
CA PHE A 263 -7.44 -4.40 -10.66
C PHE A 263 -6.34 -5.14 -11.41
N ASN A 264 -6.47 -6.46 -11.58
CA ASN A 264 -5.51 -7.28 -12.29
C ASN A 264 -5.39 -6.91 -13.77
N ALA A 265 -6.49 -6.54 -14.44
CA ALA A 265 -6.46 -6.10 -15.84
C ALA A 265 -5.66 -4.79 -15.98
N ALA A 266 -5.88 -3.82 -15.09
CA ALA A 266 -5.16 -2.55 -15.09
C ALA A 266 -3.65 -2.73 -14.81
N LEU A 267 -3.29 -3.62 -13.88
CA LEU A 267 -1.90 -3.98 -13.64
C LEU A 267 -1.24 -4.63 -14.85
N ALA A 268 -1.94 -5.56 -15.51
CA ALA A 268 -1.40 -6.26 -16.69
C ALA A 268 -1.08 -5.29 -17.84
N GLU A 269 -1.93 -4.27 -18.06
CA GLU A 269 -1.71 -3.21 -19.02
C GLU A 269 -0.49 -2.36 -18.64
N LEU A 270 -0.43 -1.88 -17.38
CA LEU A 270 0.72 -1.11 -16.89
C LEU A 270 2.04 -1.86 -17.06
N PHE A 271 2.08 -3.15 -16.69
CA PHE A 271 3.30 -3.96 -16.77
C PHE A 271 3.74 -4.10 -18.23
N ALA A 272 2.83 -4.52 -19.13
CA ALA A 272 3.13 -4.70 -20.53
C ALA A 272 3.61 -3.41 -21.21
N ASP A 273 2.98 -2.27 -20.91
CA ASP A 273 3.35 -0.98 -21.50
C ASP A 273 4.65 -0.44 -20.92
N SER A 274 4.90 -0.63 -19.64
CA SER A 274 6.14 -0.22 -19.00
C SER A 274 7.35 -1.04 -19.48
N GLU A 275 7.21 -2.34 -19.57
CA GLU A 275 8.25 -3.24 -20.09
C GLU A 275 8.58 -2.97 -21.58
N ALA A 276 7.57 -2.58 -22.34
CA ALA A 276 7.74 -2.22 -23.76
C ALA A 276 8.14 -0.75 -24.00
N GLY A 277 8.31 0.06 -22.93
CA GLY A 277 8.63 1.48 -23.04
C GLY A 277 7.51 2.34 -23.65
N ARG A 278 6.26 1.87 -23.62
CA ARG A 278 5.09 2.59 -24.19
C ARG A 278 4.36 3.46 -23.17
N TRP A 279 4.57 3.27 -21.87
CA TRP A 279 3.99 4.13 -20.83
C TRP A 279 4.75 5.45 -20.76
N LEU A 280 4.27 6.45 -21.48
CA LEU A 280 4.94 7.74 -21.64
C LEU A 280 4.35 8.80 -20.70
N ALA A 281 5.17 9.80 -20.36
CA ALA A 281 4.69 10.98 -19.67
C ALA A 281 3.65 11.73 -20.53
N HIS A 282 2.57 12.19 -19.89
CA HIS A 282 1.62 13.05 -20.58
C HIS A 282 2.21 14.46 -20.74
N LYS A 283 1.88 15.13 -21.85
CA LYS A 283 2.25 16.53 -22.03
C LYS A 283 1.39 17.38 -21.09
N PRO A 284 2.00 18.31 -20.34
CA PRO A 284 1.21 19.28 -19.58
C PRO A 284 0.33 20.09 -20.54
N HIS A 285 -0.90 20.35 -20.13
CA HIS A 285 -1.82 21.22 -20.85
C HIS A 285 -1.51 22.67 -20.59
#